data_bda391e6fa65ce883fcc61dd059e2cb1
#
_entry.id   bda391e6fa65ce883fcc61dd059e2cb1
#
_cell.length_a   1.000
_cell.length_b   1.000
_cell.length_c   1.000
_cell.angle_alpha   90.00
_cell.angle_beta   90.00
_cell.angle_gamma   90.00
#
_symmetry.space_group_name_H-M   'P 1'
#
loop_
_entity.id
_entity.type
_entity.pdbx_description
1 polymer ?
#
loop_
_entity_poly.entity_id
_entity_poly.type
_entity_poly.pdbx_seq_one_letter_code
_entity_poly.pdbx_strand_id
1 'polypeptide(L)'
;MKQPITFQGRSFLFNVLFVLLNLTGLTLIVLGFHDNFEENNLILKVFGFLLLGLTTFGILLFKGRVMFSSVARVLVGGICIVSGLVKANDPLGFSYKLEEYFEDGALAYRIKEMLGSPSFSLEFLMDYALSFSVFICVVEIVLGVLLIIGGQIKKVAFLTLSIMLFFTFLTWHTASCNHDEKFVDRDTYEMSDPVAMFKIEESKNNPDVVIVSKTSEFLVVDEMKQPQCVDDCGCFGDAMKGSVGRSLTPKESLWKDIVLVYLTLWIFFSQRLIHPNTRKQNLYFTISSLAVISFFSWVFGWSFPLLFGIVLLLSALWIIRAGGKFLSNYIGVTFIVTLISMLFITYVLLYNPLKDYRPYAVGSNLKEKMNDGQEGVY
;
A
#
# COMPACT_ATOMS: atom_id res chain seq x y z
N MET A 1 18.78 -34.85 2.04
CA MET A 1 17.96 -34.57 0.85
C MET A 1 16.51 -34.82 1.21
N LYS A 2 15.68 -33.78 1.42
CA LYS A 2 14.22 -33.95 1.60
C LYS A 2 13.61 -34.03 0.19
N GLN A 3 12.84 -35.08 -0.05
CA GLN A 3 12.19 -35.35 -1.34
C GLN A 3 11.28 -34.16 -1.76
N PRO A 4 11.19 -33.83 -3.04
CA PRO A 4 10.22 -32.84 -3.52
C PRO A 4 8.82 -33.32 -3.20
N ILE A 5 7.98 -32.41 -2.71
CA ILE A 5 6.58 -32.68 -2.37
C ILE A 5 5.85 -33.09 -3.67
N THR A 6 5.66 -34.36 -3.87
CA THR A 6 4.79 -34.88 -4.95
C THR A 6 3.35 -34.73 -4.47
N PHE A 7 2.57 -33.89 -5.15
CA PHE A 7 1.15 -33.76 -4.93
C PHE A 7 0.44 -35.05 -5.36
N GLN A 8 0.05 -35.90 -4.42
CA GLN A 8 -0.84 -37.04 -4.71
C GLN A 8 -2.24 -36.52 -5.06
N GLY A 9 -2.80 -36.92 -6.19
CA GLY A 9 -3.93 -36.30 -6.87
C GLY A 9 -5.18 -35.94 -6.03
N ARG A 10 -5.64 -36.79 -5.08
CA ARG A 10 -6.79 -36.46 -4.20
C ARG A 10 -6.48 -35.31 -3.22
N SER A 11 -5.33 -35.30 -2.62
CA SER A 11 -4.90 -34.25 -1.68
C SER A 11 -4.69 -32.90 -2.41
N PHE A 12 -4.29 -32.94 -3.67
CA PHE A 12 -4.15 -31.73 -4.49
C PHE A 12 -5.50 -31.05 -4.77
N LEU A 13 -6.49 -31.79 -5.23
CA LEU A 13 -7.83 -31.26 -5.50
C LEU A 13 -8.50 -30.66 -4.25
N PHE A 14 -8.37 -31.30 -3.09
CA PHE A 14 -8.85 -30.76 -1.82
C PHE A 14 -8.16 -29.44 -1.47
N ASN A 15 -6.84 -29.36 -1.60
CA ASN A 15 -6.11 -28.14 -1.33
C ASN A 15 -6.49 -27.00 -2.29
N VAL A 16 -6.70 -27.29 -3.59
CA VAL A 16 -7.20 -26.31 -4.57
C VAL A 16 -8.58 -25.81 -4.16
N LEU A 17 -9.49 -26.72 -3.82
CA LEU A 17 -10.84 -26.37 -3.38
C LEU A 17 -10.82 -25.47 -2.14
N PHE A 18 -10.04 -25.82 -1.11
CA PHE A 18 -9.92 -24.99 0.10
C PHE A 18 -9.31 -23.61 -0.16
N VAL A 19 -8.33 -23.51 -1.09
CA VAL A 19 -7.77 -22.21 -1.49
C VAL A 19 -8.83 -21.36 -2.20
N LEU A 20 -9.57 -21.94 -3.14
CA LEU A 20 -10.63 -21.23 -3.87
C LEU A 20 -11.75 -20.78 -2.91
N LEU A 21 -12.21 -21.66 -2.02
CA LEU A 21 -13.24 -21.33 -1.04
C LEU A 21 -12.74 -20.26 -0.03
N ASN A 22 -11.45 -20.26 0.32
CA ASN A 22 -10.89 -19.24 1.20
C ASN A 22 -10.89 -17.86 0.53
N LEU A 23 -10.47 -17.79 -0.72
CA LEU A 23 -10.53 -16.57 -1.52
C LEU A 23 -11.99 -16.10 -1.74
N THR A 24 -12.93 -17.03 -1.94
CA THR A 24 -14.36 -16.70 -2.02
C THR A 24 -14.86 -16.13 -0.69
N GLY A 25 -14.46 -16.69 0.45
CA GLY A 25 -14.79 -16.15 1.78
C GLY A 25 -14.31 -14.73 1.97
N LEU A 26 -13.06 -14.43 1.56
CA LEU A 26 -12.52 -13.06 1.56
C LEU A 26 -13.33 -12.11 0.69
N THR A 27 -13.68 -12.53 -0.54
CA THR A 27 -14.49 -11.70 -1.47
C THR A 27 -15.87 -11.40 -0.87
N LEU A 28 -16.53 -12.38 -0.24
CA LEU A 28 -17.82 -12.17 0.41
C LEU A 28 -17.75 -11.20 1.59
N ILE A 29 -16.67 -11.25 2.38
CA ILE A 29 -16.44 -10.28 3.46
C ILE A 29 -16.31 -8.88 2.88
N VAL A 30 -15.44 -8.69 1.88
CA VAL A 30 -15.23 -7.38 1.23
C VAL A 30 -16.53 -6.85 0.64
N LEU A 31 -17.28 -7.66 -0.10
CA LEU A 31 -18.58 -7.29 -0.65
C LEU A 31 -19.60 -6.94 0.46
N GLY A 32 -19.59 -7.68 1.58
CA GLY A 32 -20.48 -7.40 2.70
C GLY A 32 -20.21 -6.05 3.40
N PHE A 33 -19.01 -5.49 3.25
CA PHE A 33 -18.67 -4.16 3.77
C PHE A 33 -18.76 -3.04 2.72
N HIS A 34 -19.16 -3.38 1.49
CA HIS A 34 -19.32 -2.40 0.43
C HIS A 34 -20.63 -1.62 0.60
N ASP A 35 -20.58 -0.31 0.56
CA ASP A 35 -21.71 0.59 0.88
C ASP A 35 -22.92 0.46 -0.09
N ASN A 36 -22.74 -0.14 -1.27
CA ASN A 36 -23.81 -0.33 -2.26
C ASN A 36 -24.75 -1.52 -1.98
N PHE A 37 -24.47 -2.35 -0.96
CA PHE A 37 -25.30 -3.48 -0.56
C PHE A 37 -26.02 -3.12 0.74
N GLU A 38 -27.25 -2.58 0.62
CA GLU A 38 -28.12 -2.29 1.77
C GLU A 38 -28.57 -3.59 2.47
N GLU A 39 -29.15 -3.50 3.65
CA GLU A 39 -29.76 -4.51 4.56
C GLU A 39 -29.25 -5.97 4.61
N ASN A 40 -28.85 -6.59 3.49
CA ASN A 40 -28.38 -7.99 3.46
C ASN A 40 -26.88 -8.19 3.77
N ASN A 41 -26.17 -7.13 4.08
CA ASN A 41 -24.72 -7.14 4.33
C ASN A 41 -24.30 -8.05 5.49
N LEU A 42 -25.16 -8.19 6.51
CA LEU A 42 -24.86 -9.04 7.68
C LEU A 42 -24.73 -10.51 7.28
N ILE A 43 -25.58 -11.00 6.39
CA ILE A 43 -25.55 -12.39 5.93
C ILE A 43 -24.26 -12.66 5.14
N LEU A 44 -23.88 -11.75 4.23
CA LEU A 44 -22.62 -11.86 3.48
C LEU A 44 -21.40 -11.84 4.39
N LYS A 45 -21.38 -10.94 5.38
CA LYS A 45 -20.31 -10.85 6.38
C LYS A 45 -20.21 -12.15 7.18
N VAL A 46 -21.30 -12.59 7.81
CA VAL A 46 -21.31 -13.80 8.64
C VAL A 46 -20.91 -15.03 7.82
N PHE A 47 -21.52 -15.22 6.64
CA PHE A 47 -21.20 -16.35 5.78
C PHE A 47 -19.75 -16.29 5.27
N GLY A 48 -19.25 -15.11 4.91
CA GLY A 48 -17.86 -14.90 4.52
C GLY A 48 -16.87 -15.23 5.64
N PHE A 49 -17.09 -14.76 6.86
CA PHE A 49 -16.26 -15.09 8.02
C PHE A 49 -16.30 -16.58 8.39
N LEU A 50 -17.48 -17.21 8.35
CA LEU A 50 -17.61 -18.66 8.59
C LEU A 50 -16.85 -19.46 7.52
N LEU A 51 -17.03 -19.11 6.25
CA LEU A 51 -16.34 -19.77 5.15
C LEU A 51 -14.83 -19.58 5.25
N LEU A 52 -14.37 -18.36 5.54
CA LEU A 52 -12.95 -18.05 5.74
C LEU A 52 -12.36 -18.84 6.89
N GLY A 53 -13.04 -18.91 8.03
CA GLY A 53 -12.60 -19.64 9.21
C GLY A 53 -12.51 -21.16 8.96
N LEU A 54 -13.56 -21.76 8.39
CA LEU A 54 -13.60 -23.19 8.07
C LEU A 54 -12.54 -23.58 7.05
N THR A 55 -12.37 -22.79 6.00
CA THR A 55 -11.38 -23.08 4.96
C THR A 55 -9.95 -22.85 5.42
N THR A 56 -9.71 -21.81 6.25
CA THR A 56 -8.43 -21.61 6.92
C THR A 56 -8.05 -22.81 7.79
N PHE A 57 -8.99 -23.30 8.59
CA PHE A 57 -8.80 -24.50 9.40
C PHE A 57 -8.54 -25.73 8.51
N GLY A 58 -9.28 -25.90 7.41
CA GLY A 58 -9.05 -26.94 6.43
C GLY A 58 -7.65 -26.90 5.81
N ILE A 59 -7.17 -25.72 5.40
CA ILE A 59 -5.82 -25.54 4.87
C ILE A 59 -4.75 -25.94 5.90
N LEU A 60 -4.99 -25.65 7.18
CA LEU A 60 -4.09 -26.02 8.26
C LEU A 60 -4.05 -27.53 8.48
N LEU A 61 -5.21 -28.20 8.48
CA LEU A 61 -5.34 -29.65 8.69
C LEU A 61 -4.75 -30.47 7.53
N PHE A 62 -5.06 -30.10 6.28
CA PHE A 62 -4.68 -30.87 5.09
C PHE A 62 -3.29 -30.50 4.52
N LYS A 63 -2.44 -29.84 5.32
CA LYS A 63 -1.08 -29.42 4.91
C LYS A 63 -1.07 -28.52 3.65
N GLY A 64 -2.17 -27.81 3.39
CA GLY A 64 -2.32 -26.91 2.25
C GLY A 64 -1.52 -25.60 2.36
N ARG A 65 -0.81 -25.36 3.46
CA ARG A 65 -0.07 -24.12 3.75
C ARG A 65 0.89 -23.71 2.64
N VAL A 66 1.66 -24.65 2.10
CA VAL A 66 2.66 -24.36 1.06
C VAL A 66 1.98 -23.93 -0.24
N MET A 67 0.86 -24.57 -0.59
CA MET A 67 0.10 -24.23 -1.78
C MET A 67 -0.57 -22.87 -1.63
N PHE A 68 -1.23 -22.60 -0.51
CA PHE A 68 -1.84 -21.30 -0.25
C PHE A 68 -0.80 -20.17 -0.25
N SER A 69 0.35 -20.39 0.41
CA SER A 69 1.45 -19.42 0.40
C SER A 69 2.01 -19.20 -1.01
N SER A 70 1.99 -20.20 -1.88
CA SER A 70 2.43 -20.05 -3.28
C SER A 70 1.46 -19.16 -4.07
N VAL A 71 0.15 -19.35 -3.88
CA VAL A 71 -0.88 -18.48 -4.47
C VAL A 71 -0.76 -17.06 -3.91
N ALA A 72 -0.63 -16.92 -2.59
CA ALA A 72 -0.43 -15.62 -1.94
C ALA A 72 0.79 -14.87 -2.47
N ARG A 73 1.93 -15.57 -2.69
CA ARG A 73 3.14 -14.99 -3.27
C ARG A 73 2.92 -14.45 -4.68
N VAL A 74 2.18 -15.17 -5.51
CA VAL A 74 1.85 -14.74 -6.88
C VAL A 74 0.95 -13.51 -6.85
N LEU A 75 -0.10 -13.51 -6.03
CA LEU A 75 -1.04 -12.40 -5.91
C LEU A 75 -0.37 -11.16 -5.32
N VAL A 76 0.22 -11.28 -4.13
CA VAL A 76 0.89 -10.15 -3.46
C VAL A 76 2.05 -9.63 -4.30
N GLY A 77 2.88 -10.53 -4.87
CA GLY A 77 4.01 -10.13 -5.70
C GLY A 77 3.58 -9.40 -6.97
N GLY A 78 2.54 -9.89 -7.67
CA GLY A 78 1.99 -9.22 -8.85
C GLY A 78 1.39 -7.85 -8.51
N ILE A 79 0.64 -7.75 -7.42
CA ILE A 79 0.03 -6.49 -6.95
C ILE A 79 1.12 -5.50 -6.51
N CYS A 80 2.16 -5.93 -5.80
CA CYS A 80 3.28 -5.06 -5.42
C CYS A 80 4.00 -4.46 -6.64
N ILE A 81 4.23 -5.27 -7.68
CA ILE A 81 4.85 -4.75 -8.92
C ILE A 81 3.96 -3.67 -9.55
N VAL A 82 2.67 -3.94 -9.66
CA VAL A 82 1.72 -2.99 -10.27
C VAL A 82 1.56 -1.73 -9.42
N SER A 83 1.37 -1.88 -8.11
CA SER A 83 1.21 -0.77 -7.16
C SER A 83 2.45 0.12 -7.12
N GLY A 84 3.63 -0.49 -7.02
CA GLY A 84 4.88 0.25 -7.07
C GLY A 84 5.10 0.97 -8.40
N LEU A 85 4.69 0.37 -9.53
CA LEU A 85 4.82 0.99 -10.85
C LEU A 85 3.83 2.14 -11.04
N VAL A 86 2.59 2.02 -10.57
CA VAL A 86 1.60 3.11 -10.65
C VAL A 86 2.10 4.33 -9.88
N LYS A 87 2.63 4.15 -8.66
CA LYS A 87 3.26 5.22 -7.89
C LYS A 87 4.54 5.74 -8.57
N ALA A 88 5.36 4.85 -9.13
CA ALA A 88 6.57 5.22 -9.86
C ALA A 88 6.30 5.98 -11.17
N ASN A 89 5.09 5.89 -11.71
CA ASN A 89 4.64 6.68 -12.85
C ASN A 89 4.32 8.15 -12.50
N ASP A 90 4.02 8.44 -11.25
CA ASP A 90 3.88 9.81 -10.73
C ASP A 90 4.44 9.90 -9.29
N PRO A 91 5.78 9.85 -9.14
CA PRO A 91 6.40 9.88 -7.82
C PRO A 91 6.25 11.23 -7.12
N LEU A 92 6.08 12.33 -7.87
CA LEU A 92 5.76 13.64 -7.32
C LEU A 92 4.34 13.68 -6.75
N GLY A 93 3.35 13.20 -7.49
CA GLY A 93 1.97 13.10 -6.99
C GLY A 93 1.88 12.22 -5.74
N PHE A 94 2.66 11.13 -5.67
CA PHE A 94 2.73 10.32 -4.46
C PHE A 94 3.49 11.03 -3.32
N SER A 95 4.51 11.86 -3.60
CA SER A 95 5.18 12.64 -2.55
C SER A 95 4.25 13.67 -1.93
N TYR A 96 3.43 14.36 -2.71
CA TYR A 96 2.42 15.28 -2.17
C TYR A 96 1.41 14.59 -1.25
N LYS A 97 1.01 13.36 -1.59
CA LYS A 97 0.16 12.56 -0.68
C LYS A 97 0.88 12.19 0.62
N LEU A 98 2.18 11.94 0.59
CA LEU A 98 2.97 11.73 1.82
C LEU A 98 3.10 13.01 2.64
N GLU A 99 3.27 14.17 2.00
CA GLU A 99 3.27 15.47 2.67
C GLU A 99 1.95 15.71 3.40
N GLU A 100 0.79 15.50 2.72
CA GLU A 100 -0.54 15.58 3.35
C GLU A 100 -0.64 14.67 4.61
N TYR A 101 -0.07 13.47 4.59
CA TYR A 101 -0.02 12.59 5.77
C TYR A 101 0.91 13.08 6.87
N PHE A 102 1.96 13.83 6.54
CA PHE A 102 2.95 14.31 7.51
C PHE A 102 2.54 15.62 8.17
N GLU A 103 1.50 16.30 7.69
CA GLU A 103 0.93 17.47 8.34
C GLU A 103 0.42 17.13 9.75
N ASP A 104 0.55 18.08 10.69
CA ASP A 104 0.20 17.89 12.09
C ASP A 104 -1.27 17.53 12.32
N GLY A 105 -2.16 18.05 11.49
CA GLY A 105 -3.60 17.76 11.51
C GLY A 105 -3.97 16.41 10.88
N ALA A 106 -3.04 15.74 10.16
CA ALA A 106 -3.29 14.50 9.48
C ALA A 106 -2.89 13.28 10.35
N LEU A 107 -1.94 12.46 9.90
CA LEU A 107 -1.55 11.25 10.63
C LEU A 107 -1.01 11.53 12.03
N ALA A 108 -0.34 12.68 12.22
CA ALA A 108 0.28 13.05 13.50
C ALA A 108 -0.76 13.12 14.63
N TYR A 109 -1.98 13.60 14.40
CA TYR A 109 -2.99 13.69 15.46
C TYR A 109 -3.38 12.31 16.01
N ARG A 110 -3.50 11.29 15.17
CA ARG A 110 -3.76 9.92 15.64
C ARG A 110 -2.63 9.38 16.51
N ILE A 111 -1.39 9.71 16.13
CA ILE A 111 -0.22 9.28 16.91
C ILE A 111 -0.15 10.06 18.23
N LYS A 112 -0.48 11.39 18.23
CA LYS A 112 -0.62 12.21 19.44
C LYS A 112 -1.60 11.57 20.43
N GLU A 113 -2.77 11.18 19.95
CA GLU A 113 -3.80 10.51 20.77
C GLU A 113 -3.33 9.15 21.29
N MET A 114 -2.76 8.29 20.41
CA MET A 114 -2.31 6.95 20.79
C MET A 114 -1.15 6.98 21.79
N LEU A 115 -0.23 7.93 21.70
CA LEU A 115 0.92 8.07 22.58
C LEU A 115 0.65 8.96 23.79
N GLY A 116 -0.44 9.73 23.81
CA GLY A 116 -0.70 10.75 24.81
C GLY A 116 0.34 11.89 24.79
N SER A 117 0.92 12.16 23.63
CA SER A 117 1.97 13.19 23.45
C SER A 117 1.50 14.29 22.50
N PRO A 118 0.96 15.39 23.01
CA PRO A 118 0.44 16.49 22.18
C PRO A 118 1.49 17.18 21.32
N SER A 119 2.77 17.11 21.70
CA SER A 119 3.89 17.75 21.00
C SER A 119 4.48 16.89 19.88
N PHE A 120 3.91 15.72 19.57
CA PHE A 120 4.42 14.86 18.50
C PHE A 120 4.14 15.50 17.14
N SER A 121 5.14 15.64 16.29
CA SER A 121 4.99 16.13 14.90
C SER A 121 5.71 15.22 13.91
N LEU A 122 5.17 15.13 12.69
CA LEU A 122 5.77 14.46 11.55
C LEU A 122 6.27 15.44 10.48
N GLU A 123 6.10 16.75 10.66
CA GLU A 123 6.42 17.77 9.65
C GLU A 123 7.88 17.70 9.18
N PHE A 124 8.81 17.29 10.05
CA PHE A 124 10.22 17.12 9.66
C PHE A 124 10.43 16.07 8.54
N LEU A 125 9.44 15.21 8.27
CA LEU A 125 9.48 14.23 7.19
C LEU A 125 9.05 14.82 5.84
N MET A 126 8.40 16.00 5.82
CA MET A 126 7.90 16.64 4.61
C MET A 126 9.04 16.95 3.64
N ASP A 127 10.17 17.45 4.14
CA ASP A 127 11.37 17.73 3.34
C ASP A 127 11.93 16.49 2.63
N TYR A 128 11.60 15.30 3.12
CA TYR A 128 12.05 14.02 2.58
C TYR A 128 10.96 13.26 1.83
N ALA A 129 9.76 13.85 1.64
CA ALA A 129 8.60 13.16 1.09
C ALA A 129 8.88 12.56 -0.31
N LEU A 130 9.57 13.28 -1.20
CA LEU A 130 9.96 12.75 -2.50
C LEU A 130 10.92 11.57 -2.39
N SER A 131 11.88 11.63 -1.45
CA SER A 131 12.83 10.54 -1.21
C SER A 131 12.12 9.29 -0.69
N PHE A 132 11.15 9.47 0.22
CA PHE A 132 10.29 8.39 0.70
C PHE A 132 9.43 7.81 -0.42
N SER A 133 8.83 8.66 -1.25
CA SER A 133 8.05 8.25 -2.41
C SER A 133 8.86 7.32 -3.32
N VAL A 134 10.04 7.76 -3.76
CA VAL A 134 10.93 6.98 -4.62
C VAL A 134 11.35 5.67 -3.94
N PHE A 135 11.73 5.73 -2.66
CA PHE A 135 12.13 4.56 -1.89
C PHE A 135 11.00 3.51 -1.81
N ILE A 136 9.79 3.93 -1.48
CA ILE A 136 8.61 3.05 -1.37
C ILE A 136 8.31 2.39 -2.72
N CYS A 137 8.30 3.16 -3.83
CA CYS A 137 8.07 2.63 -5.17
C CYS A 137 9.07 1.52 -5.53
N VAL A 138 10.36 1.78 -5.30
CA VAL A 138 11.42 0.80 -5.60
C VAL A 138 11.29 -0.44 -4.72
N VAL A 139 11.07 -0.25 -3.41
CA VAL A 139 10.94 -1.37 -2.47
C VAL A 139 9.74 -2.24 -2.81
N GLU A 140 8.58 -1.67 -3.13
CA GLU A 140 7.41 -2.46 -3.55
C GLU A 140 7.70 -3.32 -4.78
N ILE A 141 8.29 -2.73 -5.84
CA ILE A 141 8.64 -3.45 -7.05
C ILE A 141 9.64 -4.58 -6.76
N VAL A 142 10.70 -4.28 -6.01
CA VAL A 142 11.74 -5.28 -5.65
C VAL A 142 11.15 -6.41 -4.83
N LEU A 143 10.37 -6.10 -3.79
CA LEU A 143 9.73 -7.12 -2.95
C LEU A 143 8.75 -7.97 -3.76
N GLY A 144 7.98 -7.36 -4.68
CA GLY A 144 7.10 -8.07 -5.58
C GLY A 144 7.84 -9.12 -6.42
N VAL A 145 8.94 -8.74 -7.07
CA VAL A 145 9.77 -9.66 -7.85
C VAL A 145 10.39 -10.75 -6.97
N LEU A 146 10.95 -10.40 -5.81
CA LEU A 146 11.58 -11.36 -4.90
C LEU A 146 10.59 -12.36 -4.30
N LEU A 147 9.35 -11.96 -4.03
CA LEU A 147 8.26 -12.86 -3.62
C LEU A 147 7.97 -13.91 -4.70
N ILE A 148 7.86 -13.49 -5.95
CA ILE A 148 7.56 -14.38 -7.08
C ILE A 148 8.68 -15.40 -7.26
N ILE A 149 9.92 -14.95 -7.25
CA ILE A 149 11.09 -15.80 -7.48
C ILE A 149 11.42 -16.67 -6.25
N GLY A 150 10.98 -16.27 -5.05
CA GLY A 150 11.23 -17.02 -3.82
C GLY A 150 12.64 -16.84 -3.25
N GLY A 151 13.25 -15.69 -3.51
CA GLY A 151 14.57 -15.34 -2.96
C GLY A 151 14.49 -14.85 -1.53
N GLN A 152 15.40 -15.33 -0.65
CA GLN A 152 15.55 -14.86 0.74
C GLN A 152 14.20 -14.71 1.48
N ILE A 153 13.30 -15.65 1.29
CA ILE A 153 11.87 -15.55 1.64
C ILE A 153 11.61 -15.06 3.05
N LYS A 154 12.50 -15.34 4.01
CA LYS A 154 12.33 -14.86 5.41
C LYS A 154 12.41 -13.35 5.52
N LYS A 155 13.43 -12.74 4.89
CA LYS A 155 13.61 -11.28 4.89
C LYS A 155 12.55 -10.60 4.05
N VAL A 156 12.27 -11.17 2.87
CA VAL A 156 11.28 -10.63 1.93
C VAL A 156 9.89 -10.68 2.55
N ALA A 157 9.48 -11.78 3.18
CA ALA A 157 8.18 -11.89 3.85
C ALA A 157 8.04 -10.90 5.01
N PHE A 158 9.10 -10.69 5.80
CA PHE A 158 9.10 -9.71 6.88
C PHE A 158 8.96 -8.29 6.34
N LEU A 159 9.77 -7.91 5.36
CA LEU A 159 9.73 -6.57 4.77
C LEU A 159 8.40 -6.30 4.06
N THR A 160 7.87 -7.30 3.33
CA THR A 160 6.57 -7.17 2.68
C THR A 160 5.46 -6.99 3.72
N LEU A 161 5.48 -7.76 4.81
CA LEU A 161 4.51 -7.60 5.89
C LEU A 161 4.60 -6.21 6.53
N SER A 162 5.82 -5.72 6.77
CA SER A 162 6.03 -4.38 7.35
C SER A 162 5.46 -3.28 6.46
N ILE A 163 5.69 -3.35 5.15
CA ILE A 163 5.19 -2.33 4.22
C ILE A 163 3.67 -2.43 4.02
N MET A 164 3.09 -3.64 4.03
CA MET A 164 1.64 -3.83 3.98
C MET A 164 0.96 -3.31 5.24
N LEU A 165 1.54 -3.53 6.43
CA LEU A 165 1.04 -2.97 7.69
C LEU A 165 1.13 -1.45 7.70
N PHE A 166 2.21 -0.88 7.16
CA PHE A 166 2.35 0.57 7.03
C PHE A 166 1.22 1.15 6.15
N PHE A 167 0.97 0.60 4.96
CA PHE A 167 -0.13 1.06 4.12
C PHE A 167 -1.50 0.84 4.75
N THR A 168 -1.70 -0.29 5.44
CA THR A 168 -2.95 -0.54 6.16
C THR A 168 -3.18 0.49 7.26
N PHE A 169 -2.12 0.94 7.93
CA PHE A 169 -2.21 1.99 8.93
C PHE A 169 -2.61 3.34 8.30
N LEU A 170 -2.00 3.71 7.16
CA LEU A 170 -2.38 4.92 6.42
C LEU A 170 -3.85 4.86 5.95
N THR A 171 -4.25 3.76 5.31
CA THR A 171 -5.63 3.60 4.83
C THR A 171 -6.65 3.49 5.96
N TRP A 172 -6.27 2.93 7.11
CA TRP A 172 -7.12 2.93 8.30
C TRP A 172 -7.33 4.35 8.83
N HIS A 173 -6.27 5.15 8.91
CA HIS A 173 -6.37 6.56 9.28
C HIS A 173 -7.33 7.29 8.34
N THR A 174 -7.10 7.20 7.03
CA THR A 174 -7.96 7.84 6.01
C THR A 174 -9.42 7.39 6.10
N ALA A 175 -9.66 6.08 6.29
CA ALA A 175 -11.02 5.53 6.36
C ALA A 175 -11.76 5.83 7.68
N SER A 176 -11.04 6.16 8.75
CA SER A 176 -11.57 6.43 10.09
C SER A 176 -11.46 7.89 10.50
N CYS A 177 -10.90 8.75 9.66
CA CYS A 177 -10.80 10.17 9.95
C CYS A 177 -12.19 10.83 9.97
N ASN A 178 -12.41 11.70 10.95
CA ASN A 178 -13.64 12.44 11.10
C ASN A 178 -13.32 13.94 11.32
N HIS A 179 -13.78 14.79 10.44
CA HIS A 179 -13.59 16.24 10.51
C HIS A 179 -14.23 16.90 11.75
N ASP A 180 -15.24 16.25 12.37
CA ASP A 180 -15.91 16.77 13.54
C ASP A 180 -15.15 16.51 14.86
N GLU A 181 -14.12 15.65 14.82
CA GLU A 181 -13.26 15.38 15.97
C GLU A 181 -12.37 16.60 16.24
N LYS A 182 -11.98 16.78 17.51
CA LYS A 182 -10.98 17.78 17.90
C LYS A 182 -9.83 17.09 18.63
N PHE A 183 -8.61 17.51 18.36
CA PHE A 183 -7.42 17.02 19.06
C PHE A 183 -6.62 18.18 19.65
N VAL A 184 -5.81 17.90 20.67
CA VAL A 184 -4.93 18.88 21.28
C VAL A 184 -3.60 18.87 20.58
N ASP A 185 -3.20 20.02 20.06
CA ASP A 185 -1.90 20.28 19.49
C ASP A 185 -1.09 21.18 20.44
N ARG A 186 0.15 20.81 20.74
CA ARG A 186 1.02 21.54 21.65
C ARG A 186 2.20 22.11 20.92
N ASP A 187 2.21 23.43 20.80
CA ASP A 187 3.28 24.22 20.20
C ASP A 187 4.08 24.98 21.24
N THR A 188 5.37 25.15 20.95
CA THR A 188 6.28 25.95 21.78
C THR A 188 6.84 27.09 20.94
N TYR A 189 6.57 28.32 21.36
CA TYR A 189 7.02 29.53 20.69
C TYR A 189 8.10 30.24 21.54
N GLU A 190 9.10 30.83 20.90
CA GLU A 190 10.01 31.73 21.57
C GLU A 190 9.28 33.06 21.87
N MET A 191 9.51 33.65 23.05
CA MET A 191 8.91 34.94 23.42
C MET A 191 9.36 36.10 22.54
N SER A 192 10.45 35.93 21.80
CA SER A 192 10.96 36.87 20.77
C SER A 192 10.11 36.83 19.49
N ASP A 193 9.38 35.74 19.24
CA ASP A 193 8.52 35.57 18.07
C ASP A 193 7.23 36.42 18.20
N PRO A 194 6.88 37.24 17.21
CA PRO A 194 5.59 37.94 17.16
C PRO A 194 4.38 37.03 17.33
N VAL A 195 4.47 35.76 16.88
CA VAL A 195 3.40 34.77 17.02
C VAL A 195 3.08 34.46 18.48
N ALA A 196 4.11 34.45 19.37
CA ALA A 196 3.88 34.23 20.81
C ALA A 196 2.93 35.29 21.42
N MET A 197 3.14 36.57 21.07
CA MET A 197 2.30 37.66 21.54
C MET A 197 0.87 37.56 20.98
N PHE A 198 0.74 37.17 19.71
CA PHE A 198 -0.57 36.91 19.09
C PHE A 198 -1.32 35.77 19.80
N LYS A 199 -0.64 34.66 20.11
CA LYS A 199 -1.23 33.52 20.85
C LYS A 199 -1.65 33.89 22.28
N ILE A 200 -0.92 34.77 22.95
CA ILE A 200 -1.31 35.30 24.27
C ILE A 200 -2.59 36.15 24.17
N GLU A 201 -2.75 36.94 23.12
CA GLU A 201 -3.96 37.74 22.89
C GLU A 201 -5.14 36.84 22.52
N GLU A 202 -4.91 35.86 21.64
CA GLU A 202 -5.90 34.89 21.20
C GLU A 202 -6.45 34.07 22.37
N SER A 203 -5.60 33.60 23.28
CA SER A 203 -6.02 32.80 24.45
C SER A 203 -6.99 33.53 25.39
N LYS A 204 -7.06 34.86 25.34
CA LYS A 204 -8.03 35.64 26.14
C LYS A 204 -9.45 35.58 25.58
N ASN A 205 -9.57 35.38 24.27
CA ASN A 205 -10.84 35.46 23.54
C ASN A 205 -11.28 34.13 22.95
N ASN A 206 -10.39 33.18 22.82
CA ASN A 206 -10.62 31.86 22.21
C ASN A 206 -10.42 30.74 23.25
N PRO A 207 -11.49 30.03 23.67
CA PRO A 207 -11.39 28.95 24.64
C PRO A 207 -10.64 27.72 24.12
N ASP A 208 -10.47 27.59 22.79
CA ASP A 208 -9.75 26.48 22.16
C ASP A 208 -8.20 26.68 22.23
N VAL A 209 -7.73 27.83 22.75
CA VAL A 209 -6.30 28.16 22.91
C VAL A 209 -5.97 28.32 24.38
N VAL A 210 -5.16 27.40 24.94
CA VAL A 210 -4.83 27.36 26.37
C VAL A 210 -3.32 27.54 26.57
N ILE A 211 -2.91 28.50 27.37
CA ILE A 211 -1.50 28.67 27.77
C ILE A 211 -1.17 27.64 28.85
N VAL A 212 -0.30 26.69 28.54
CA VAL A 212 0.15 25.63 29.45
C VAL A 212 1.30 26.15 30.33
N SER A 213 2.25 26.86 29.73
CA SER A 213 3.41 27.44 30.44
C SER A 213 3.87 28.70 29.75
N LYS A 214 4.29 29.67 30.55
CA LYS A 214 4.90 30.92 30.10
C LYS A 214 6.14 31.21 30.91
N THR A 215 7.28 31.28 30.25
CA THR A 215 8.58 31.70 30.83
C THR A 215 9.03 32.99 30.18
N SER A 216 10.22 33.48 30.58
CA SER A 216 10.84 34.65 29.94
C SER A 216 11.34 34.35 28.51
N GLU A 217 11.55 33.09 28.17
CA GLU A 217 12.14 32.65 26.89
C GLU A 217 11.11 31.91 25.99
N PHE A 218 10.22 31.14 26.59
CA PHE A 218 9.29 30.27 25.85
C PHE A 218 7.86 30.39 26.33
N LEU A 219 6.94 30.27 25.37
CA LEU A 219 5.48 30.13 25.55
C LEU A 219 5.05 28.76 25.04
N VAL A 220 4.42 27.94 25.89
CA VAL A 220 3.81 26.66 25.52
C VAL A 220 2.30 26.82 25.46
N VAL A 221 1.71 26.49 24.33
CA VAL A 221 0.29 26.65 24.05
C VAL A 221 -0.29 25.30 23.62
N ASP A 222 -1.42 24.93 24.19
CA ASP A 222 -2.28 23.84 23.71
C ASP A 222 -3.42 24.47 22.90
N GLU A 223 -3.56 24.02 21.66
CA GLU A 223 -4.59 24.45 20.73
C GLU A 223 -5.49 23.28 20.34
N MET A 224 -6.79 23.47 20.39
CA MET A 224 -7.77 22.48 19.90
C MET A 224 -7.94 22.66 18.40
N LYS A 225 -7.35 21.74 17.63
CA LYS A 225 -7.43 21.73 16.14
C LYS A 225 -8.37 20.64 15.63
N GLN A 226 -8.91 20.85 14.44
CA GLN A 226 -9.68 19.83 13.73
C GLN A 226 -8.74 18.97 12.88
N PRO A 227 -8.99 17.64 12.74
CA PRO A 227 -8.20 16.79 11.87
C PRO A 227 -8.29 17.20 10.40
N GLN A 228 -7.18 17.09 9.71
CA GLN A 228 -7.10 17.17 8.25
C GLN A 228 -7.20 15.76 7.67
N CYS A 229 -8.39 15.42 7.15
CA CYS A 229 -8.61 14.10 6.58
C CYS A 229 -8.07 14.05 5.15
N VAL A 230 -7.21 13.07 4.89
CA VAL A 230 -6.69 12.80 3.55
C VAL A 230 -7.75 12.03 2.76
N ASP A 231 -8.07 12.47 1.55
CA ASP A 231 -9.18 11.91 0.75
C ASP A 231 -8.88 10.51 0.20
N ASP A 232 -7.64 10.21 -0.15
CA ASP A 232 -7.21 8.91 -0.66
C ASP A 232 -5.82 8.51 -0.17
N CYS A 233 -5.51 7.21 -0.22
CA CYS A 233 -4.22 6.69 0.25
C CYS A 233 -3.08 6.80 -0.77
N GLY A 234 -3.32 7.29 -1.99
CA GLY A 234 -2.34 7.29 -3.09
C GLY A 234 -1.88 5.90 -3.56
N CYS A 235 -2.48 4.79 -3.06
CA CYS A 235 -2.01 3.42 -3.33
C CYS A 235 -2.12 3.00 -4.79
N PHE A 236 -3.23 3.32 -5.44
CA PHE A 236 -3.45 3.19 -6.88
C PHE A 236 -3.76 4.54 -7.52
N GLY A 237 -3.87 5.59 -6.70
CA GLY A 237 -4.20 6.93 -7.13
C GLY A 237 -5.41 6.93 -8.07
N ASP A 238 -5.36 7.79 -9.05
CA ASP A 238 -6.40 7.93 -10.08
C ASP A 238 -6.36 6.84 -11.17
N ALA A 239 -5.46 5.84 -11.05
CA ALA A 239 -5.34 4.79 -12.08
C ALA A 239 -6.63 4.00 -12.30
N MET A 240 -7.47 3.87 -11.25
CA MET A 240 -8.79 3.23 -11.34
C MET A 240 -9.82 4.06 -12.12
N LYS A 241 -9.62 5.37 -12.28
CA LYS A 241 -10.56 6.24 -13.04
C LYS A 241 -10.70 5.79 -14.49
N GLY A 242 -9.67 5.17 -15.06
CA GLY A 242 -9.68 4.72 -16.45
C GLY A 242 -10.70 3.64 -16.79
N SER A 243 -11.13 2.83 -15.83
CA SER A 243 -12.08 1.73 -16.04
C SER A 243 -13.33 1.81 -15.18
N VAL A 244 -13.20 2.24 -13.94
CA VAL A 244 -14.30 2.31 -12.95
C VAL A 244 -14.90 3.72 -12.91
N GLY A 245 -14.26 4.70 -13.54
CA GLY A 245 -14.71 6.10 -13.59
C GLY A 245 -14.45 6.89 -12.31
N ARG A 246 -13.94 6.27 -11.24
CA ARG A 246 -13.61 6.91 -9.96
C ARG A 246 -12.39 6.29 -9.29
N SER A 247 -11.80 6.98 -8.34
CA SER A 247 -10.80 6.42 -7.42
C SER A 247 -11.45 5.44 -6.44
N LEU A 248 -10.63 4.63 -5.77
CA LEU A 248 -11.09 3.81 -4.66
C LEU A 248 -11.48 4.72 -3.48
N THR A 249 -12.62 4.42 -2.86
CA THR A 249 -12.98 5.09 -1.61
C THR A 249 -12.00 4.71 -0.49
N PRO A 250 -11.85 5.53 0.58
CA PRO A 250 -11.01 5.20 1.71
C PRO A 250 -11.29 3.82 2.31
N LYS A 251 -12.56 3.44 2.44
CA LYS A 251 -12.98 2.13 2.95
C LYS A 251 -12.58 0.98 2.01
N GLU A 252 -12.75 1.14 0.69
CA GLU A 252 -12.32 0.15 -0.30
C GLU A 252 -10.81 -0.06 -0.26
N SER A 253 -10.04 1.03 -0.13
CA SER A 253 -8.59 0.99 0.01
C SER A 253 -8.16 0.24 1.27
N LEU A 254 -8.82 0.49 2.40
CA LEU A 254 -8.57 -0.23 3.66
C LEU A 254 -8.84 -1.74 3.50
N TRP A 255 -9.98 -2.13 2.90
CA TRP A 255 -10.30 -3.56 2.71
C TRP A 255 -9.30 -4.25 1.79
N LYS A 256 -8.87 -3.58 0.72
CA LYS A 256 -7.79 -4.07 -0.15
C LYS A 256 -6.53 -4.38 0.66
N ASP A 257 -6.11 -3.46 1.52
CA ASP A 257 -4.88 -3.60 2.31
C ASP A 257 -5.02 -4.67 3.40
N ILE A 258 -6.18 -4.80 4.05
CA ILE A 258 -6.47 -5.90 4.99
C ILE A 258 -6.33 -7.26 4.29
N VAL A 259 -6.85 -7.40 3.07
CA VAL A 259 -6.70 -8.63 2.27
C VAL A 259 -5.23 -8.90 1.96
N LEU A 260 -4.46 -7.88 1.58
CA LEU A 260 -3.03 -8.02 1.31
C LEU A 260 -2.23 -8.40 2.56
N VAL A 261 -2.55 -7.81 3.71
CA VAL A 261 -1.97 -8.22 5.00
C VAL A 261 -2.29 -9.67 5.31
N TYR A 262 -3.55 -10.09 5.15
CA TYR A 262 -3.95 -11.48 5.38
C TYR A 262 -3.15 -12.46 4.49
N LEU A 263 -3.02 -12.20 3.21
CA LEU A 263 -2.23 -13.03 2.29
C LEU A 263 -0.74 -13.04 2.68
N THR A 264 -0.22 -11.88 3.07
CA THR A 264 1.19 -11.75 3.47
C THR A 264 1.48 -12.45 4.79
N LEU A 265 0.55 -12.46 5.74
CA LEU A 265 0.65 -13.25 6.98
C LEU A 265 0.79 -14.74 6.69
N TRP A 266 0.05 -15.28 5.71
CA TRP A 266 0.23 -16.68 5.28
C TRP A 266 1.65 -16.95 4.76
N ILE A 267 2.22 -16.03 3.98
CA ILE A 267 3.61 -16.13 3.51
C ILE A 267 4.56 -16.10 4.70
N PHE A 268 4.36 -15.15 5.61
CA PHE A 268 5.20 -14.95 6.80
C PHE A 268 5.20 -16.17 7.72
N PHE A 269 4.04 -16.71 8.08
CA PHE A 269 3.95 -17.89 8.94
C PHE A 269 4.41 -19.18 8.26
N SER A 270 4.36 -19.23 6.93
CA SER A 270 4.81 -20.39 6.14
C SER A 270 6.25 -20.29 5.68
N GLN A 271 6.99 -19.20 5.98
CA GLN A 271 8.34 -18.94 5.47
C GLN A 271 9.36 -20.07 5.70
N ARG A 272 9.18 -20.84 6.81
CA ARG A 272 10.05 -22.00 7.11
C ARG A 272 9.78 -23.22 6.23
N LEU A 273 8.60 -23.28 5.62
CA LEU A 273 8.17 -24.37 4.74
C LEU A 273 8.44 -24.07 3.26
N ILE A 274 8.67 -22.80 2.93
CA ILE A 274 8.92 -22.34 1.58
C ILE A 274 10.41 -22.51 1.27
N HIS A 275 10.71 -23.36 0.29
CA HIS A 275 12.06 -23.56 -0.23
C HIS A 275 12.30 -22.72 -1.48
N PRO A 276 13.57 -22.48 -1.87
CA PRO A 276 13.89 -21.83 -3.14
C PRO A 276 13.18 -22.53 -4.31
N ASN A 277 12.63 -21.75 -5.21
CA ASN A 277 11.85 -22.27 -6.32
C ASN A 277 12.69 -23.15 -7.25
N THR A 278 12.12 -24.24 -7.73
CA THR A 278 12.68 -25.00 -8.86
C THR A 278 12.50 -24.22 -10.17
N ARG A 279 13.21 -24.62 -11.25
CA ARG A 279 13.07 -23.99 -12.57
C ARG A 279 11.62 -24.02 -13.09
N LYS A 280 10.89 -25.12 -12.86
CA LYS A 280 9.49 -25.25 -13.25
C LYS A 280 8.59 -24.33 -12.42
N GLN A 281 8.81 -24.26 -11.10
CA GLN A 281 8.06 -23.35 -10.22
C GLN A 281 8.28 -21.89 -10.60
N ASN A 282 9.52 -21.48 -10.89
CA ASN A 282 9.79 -20.12 -11.38
C ASN A 282 9.01 -19.79 -12.64
N LEU A 283 8.91 -20.73 -13.59
CA LEU A 283 8.12 -20.52 -14.81
C LEU A 283 6.64 -20.37 -14.49
N TYR A 284 6.06 -21.27 -13.69
CA TYR A 284 4.64 -21.20 -13.32
C TYR A 284 4.31 -19.92 -12.54
N PHE A 285 5.14 -19.55 -11.58
CA PHE A 285 4.93 -18.32 -10.78
C PHE A 285 5.05 -17.07 -11.64
N THR A 286 6.03 -17.03 -12.55
CA THR A 286 6.17 -15.92 -13.50
C THR A 286 4.93 -15.79 -14.39
N ILE A 287 4.47 -16.88 -15.01
CA ILE A 287 3.27 -16.85 -15.88
C ILE A 287 2.03 -16.43 -15.09
N SER A 288 1.82 -17.01 -13.90
CA SER A 288 0.68 -16.68 -13.05
C SER A 288 0.71 -15.23 -12.58
N SER A 289 1.91 -14.70 -12.23
CA SER A 289 2.05 -13.29 -11.84
C SER A 289 1.85 -12.34 -13.02
N LEU A 290 2.31 -12.71 -14.21
CA LEU A 290 2.02 -11.93 -15.43
C LEU A 290 0.52 -11.92 -15.76
N ALA A 291 -0.22 -13.00 -15.46
CA ALA A 291 -1.68 -12.99 -15.58
C ALA A 291 -2.33 -12.01 -14.61
N VAL A 292 -1.85 -11.93 -13.35
CA VAL A 292 -2.29 -10.93 -12.36
C VAL A 292 -1.97 -9.51 -12.85
N ILE A 293 -0.75 -9.27 -13.29
CA ILE A 293 -0.32 -7.96 -13.83
C ILE A 293 -1.14 -7.58 -15.07
N SER A 294 -1.43 -8.54 -15.95
CA SER A 294 -2.27 -8.34 -17.15
C SER A 294 -3.69 -7.93 -16.77
N PHE A 295 -4.27 -8.57 -15.75
CA PHE A 295 -5.59 -8.21 -15.24
C PHE A 295 -5.62 -6.76 -14.76
N PHE A 296 -4.64 -6.33 -13.94
CA PHE A 296 -4.56 -4.94 -13.50
C PHE A 296 -4.24 -3.96 -14.64
N SER A 297 -3.41 -4.37 -15.61
CA SER A 297 -3.16 -3.57 -16.82
C SER A 297 -4.45 -3.32 -17.61
N TRP A 298 -5.31 -4.33 -17.70
CA TRP A 298 -6.63 -4.21 -18.31
C TRP A 298 -7.55 -3.29 -17.49
N VAL A 299 -7.61 -3.49 -16.16
CA VAL A 299 -8.40 -2.66 -15.24
C VAL A 299 -8.00 -1.18 -15.31
N PHE A 300 -6.71 -0.88 -15.41
CA PHE A 300 -6.23 0.52 -15.50
C PHE A 300 -6.29 1.09 -16.93
N GLY A 301 -6.67 0.29 -17.93
CA GLY A 301 -6.60 0.69 -19.32
C GLY A 301 -5.19 1.12 -19.75
N TRP A 302 -4.16 0.46 -19.18
CA TRP A 302 -2.75 0.80 -19.37
C TRP A 302 -1.90 -0.47 -19.53
N SER A 303 -1.37 -0.68 -20.73
CA SER A 303 -0.63 -1.90 -21.06
C SER A 303 0.83 -1.90 -20.55
N PHE A 304 1.37 -0.75 -20.20
CA PHE A 304 2.77 -0.63 -19.76
C PHE A 304 3.12 -1.47 -18.53
N PRO A 305 2.27 -1.61 -17.46
CA PRO A 305 2.58 -2.48 -16.34
C PRO A 305 2.87 -3.94 -16.75
N LEU A 306 2.19 -4.45 -17.77
CA LEU A 306 2.46 -5.78 -18.28
C LEU A 306 3.84 -5.85 -18.95
N LEU A 307 4.18 -4.88 -19.80
CA LEU A 307 5.49 -4.83 -20.47
C LEU A 307 6.62 -4.70 -19.44
N PHE A 308 6.45 -3.82 -18.47
CA PHE A 308 7.43 -3.61 -17.39
C PHE A 308 7.59 -4.87 -16.53
N GLY A 309 6.48 -5.52 -16.16
CA GLY A 309 6.49 -6.77 -15.42
C GLY A 309 7.21 -7.90 -16.18
N ILE A 310 7.00 -8.00 -17.49
CA ILE A 310 7.73 -8.95 -18.36
C ILE A 310 9.23 -8.67 -18.30
N VAL A 311 9.67 -7.43 -18.49
CA VAL A 311 11.09 -7.06 -18.44
C VAL A 311 11.70 -7.41 -17.09
N LEU A 312 11.06 -7.05 -15.99
CA LEU A 312 11.54 -7.33 -14.63
C LEU A 312 11.68 -8.83 -14.37
N LEU A 313 10.60 -9.59 -14.63
CA LEU A 313 10.58 -11.01 -14.32
C LEU A 313 11.52 -11.82 -15.23
N LEU A 314 11.62 -11.48 -16.51
CA LEU A 314 12.57 -12.12 -17.41
C LEU A 314 14.02 -11.79 -17.03
N SER A 315 14.33 -10.54 -16.68
CA SER A 315 15.66 -10.14 -16.20
C SER A 315 16.06 -10.91 -14.93
N ALA A 316 15.12 -11.02 -14.00
CA ALA A 316 15.32 -11.77 -12.77
C ALA A 316 15.54 -13.27 -13.02
N LEU A 317 14.74 -13.89 -13.91
CA LEU A 317 14.94 -15.29 -14.32
C LEU A 317 16.28 -15.51 -15.03
N TRP A 318 16.68 -14.55 -15.86
CA TRP A 318 17.98 -14.63 -16.56
C TRP A 318 19.15 -14.64 -15.57
N ILE A 319 19.15 -13.73 -14.57
CA ILE A 319 20.18 -13.68 -13.53
C ILE A 319 20.25 -14.99 -12.73
N ILE A 320 19.08 -15.53 -12.34
CA ILE A 320 19.05 -16.80 -11.59
C ILE A 320 19.60 -17.95 -12.42
N ARG A 321 19.38 -17.95 -13.73
CA ARG A 321 19.89 -18.98 -14.64
C ARG A 321 21.40 -18.84 -14.91
N ALA A 322 21.88 -17.61 -15.03
CA ALA A 322 23.27 -17.32 -15.36
C ALA A 322 24.27 -17.76 -14.26
N GLY A 323 23.81 -17.86 -13.00
CA GLY A 323 24.57 -18.50 -11.91
C GLY A 323 25.92 -17.85 -11.65
N GLY A 324 25.96 -16.52 -11.47
CA GLY A 324 27.20 -15.79 -11.26
C GLY A 324 27.92 -16.18 -9.97
N LYS A 325 29.25 -16.41 -10.05
CA LYS A 325 30.10 -16.70 -8.88
C LYS A 325 30.36 -15.46 -8.01
N PHE A 326 30.06 -14.26 -8.49
CA PHE A 326 30.45 -12.99 -7.88
C PHE A 326 29.42 -12.38 -6.91
N LEU A 327 28.12 -12.60 -7.15
CA LEU A 327 27.04 -12.18 -6.26
C LEU A 327 26.06 -13.35 -6.06
N SER A 328 25.52 -13.49 -4.83
CA SER A 328 24.35 -14.35 -4.64
C SER A 328 23.29 -13.97 -5.68
N ASN A 329 22.74 -14.96 -6.39
CA ASN A 329 21.78 -14.73 -7.49
C ASN A 329 20.63 -13.77 -7.11
N TYR A 330 20.19 -13.80 -5.85
CA TYR A 330 19.14 -12.94 -5.35
C TYR A 330 19.58 -11.49 -5.10
N ILE A 331 20.84 -11.26 -4.74
CA ILE A 331 21.41 -9.90 -4.63
C ILE A 331 21.51 -9.30 -6.04
N GLY A 332 21.93 -10.10 -7.03
CA GLY A 332 21.97 -9.69 -8.43
C GLY A 332 20.57 -9.30 -8.96
N VAL A 333 19.54 -10.08 -8.60
CA VAL A 333 18.14 -9.75 -8.94
C VAL A 333 17.73 -8.43 -8.28
N THR A 334 17.98 -8.27 -6.98
CA THR A 334 17.66 -7.03 -6.27
C THR A 334 18.31 -5.84 -6.96
N PHE A 335 19.61 -5.94 -7.27
CA PHE A 335 20.35 -4.87 -7.91
C PHE A 335 19.78 -4.48 -9.29
N ILE A 336 19.50 -5.44 -10.16
CA ILE A 336 19.01 -5.15 -11.52
C ILE A 336 17.57 -4.61 -11.50
N VAL A 337 16.71 -5.16 -10.62
CA VAL A 337 15.33 -4.67 -10.46
C VAL A 337 15.33 -3.24 -9.91
N THR A 338 16.17 -2.95 -8.91
CA THR A 338 16.36 -1.61 -8.39
C THR A 338 16.85 -0.66 -9.48
N LEU A 339 17.86 -1.07 -10.27
CA LEU A 339 18.39 -0.25 -11.36
C LEU A 339 17.31 0.07 -12.40
N ILE A 340 16.54 -0.92 -12.87
CA ILE A 340 15.48 -0.73 -13.86
C ILE A 340 14.39 0.21 -13.28
N SER A 341 14.00 0.01 -12.02
CA SER A 341 12.99 0.85 -11.35
C SER A 341 13.48 2.29 -11.19
N MET A 342 14.74 2.49 -10.77
CA MET A 342 15.34 3.83 -10.64
C MET A 342 15.47 4.53 -11.98
N LEU A 343 15.87 3.83 -13.04
CA LEU A 343 15.94 4.39 -14.40
C LEU A 343 14.55 4.85 -14.87
N PHE A 344 13.51 4.05 -14.61
CA PHE A 344 12.13 4.40 -14.93
C PHE A 344 11.67 5.64 -14.14
N ILE A 345 11.88 5.67 -12.83
CA ILE A 345 11.52 6.82 -11.97
C ILE A 345 12.27 8.08 -12.42
N THR A 346 13.57 7.97 -12.69
CA THR A 346 14.38 9.11 -13.19
C THR A 346 13.83 9.63 -14.53
N TYR A 347 13.47 8.73 -15.44
CA TYR A 347 12.85 9.10 -16.70
C TYR A 347 11.55 9.91 -16.48
N VAL A 348 10.67 9.42 -15.62
CA VAL A 348 9.39 10.08 -15.31
C VAL A 348 9.59 11.43 -14.64
N LEU A 349 10.54 11.55 -13.70
CA LEU A 349 10.86 12.83 -13.06
C LEU A 349 11.44 13.87 -14.02
N LEU A 350 12.17 13.44 -15.06
CA LEU A 350 12.77 14.34 -16.04
C LEU A 350 11.81 14.75 -17.16
N TYR A 351 10.88 13.89 -17.54
CA TYR A 351 10.07 14.11 -18.74
C TYR A 351 8.58 14.30 -18.46
N ASN A 352 7.92 13.44 -17.79
CA ASN A 352 6.51 13.45 -17.34
C ASN A 352 6.00 12.01 -17.13
N PRO A 353 4.88 11.81 -16.40
CA PRO A 353 4.22 10.52 -16.32
C PRO A 353 3.92 9.92 -17.70
N LEU A 354 4.17 8.61 -17.89
CA LEU A 354 3.83 7.92 -19.15
C LEU A 354 2.32 7.89 -19.40
N LYS A 355 1.54 7.79 -18.31
CA LYS A 355 0.09 7.95 -18.33
C LYS A 355 -0.30 8.91 -17.23
N ASP A 356 -0.88 10.03 -17.64
CA ASP A 356 -1.38 11.04 -16.72
C ASP A 356 -2.85 10.77 -16.42
N TYR A 357 -3.16 10.48 -15.18
CA TYR A 357 -4.51 10.22 -14.69
C TYR A 357 -5.15 11.46 -14.04
N ARG A 358 -4.40 12.55 -13.90
CA ARG A 358 -4.87 13.78 -13.26
C ARG A 358 -6.03 14.41 -14.05
N PRO A 359 -6.95 15.12 -13.38
CA PRO A 359 -8.09 15.78 -14.03
C PRO A 359 -7.66 16.75 -15.14
N TYR A 360 -6.51 17.41 -14.95
CA TYR A 360 -5.95 18.41 -15.86
C TYR A 360 -4.71 17.90 -16.62
N ALA A 361 -4.74 16.62 -16.99
CA ALA A 361 -3.66 16.00 -17.76
C ALA A 361 -3.34 16.77 -19.04
N VAL A 362 -2.08 16.75 -19.46
CA VAL A 362 -1.64 17.37 -20.71
C VAL A 362 -2.44 16.82 -21.89
N GLY A 363 -3.08 17.73 -22.67
CA GLY A 363 -3.97 17.37 -23.78
C GLY A 363 -5.46 17.24 -23.39
N SER A 364 -5.83 17.41 -22.10
CA SER A 364 -7.23 17.49 -21.72
C SER A 364 -7.86 18.84 -22.10
N ASN A 365 -9.15 18.81 -22.48
CA ASN A 365 -9.91 20.03 -22.74
C ASN A 365 -10.34 20.68 -21.43
N LEU A 366 -9.53 21.62 -20.92
CA LEU A 366 -9.79 22.34 -19.66
C LEU A 366 -11.16 23.02 -19.65
N LYS A 367 -11.60 23.60 -20.78
CA LYS A 367 -12.86 24.32 -20.85
C LYS A 367 -14.07 23.41 -20.69
N GLU A 368 -14.00 22.19 -21.19
CA GLU A 368 -15.04 21.17 -21.03
C GLU A 368 -15.09 20.67 -19.57
N LYS A 369 -13.94 20.37 -18.98
CA LYS A 369 -13.85 19.91 -17.58
C LYS A 369 -14.25 20.98 -16.55
N MET A 370 -13.97 22.25 -16.82
CA MET A 370 -14.42 23.36 -15.97
C MET A 370 -15.94 23.60 -16.05
N ASN A 371 -16.57 23.24 -17.18
CA ASN A 371 -18.02 23.36 -17.34
C ASN A 371 -18.80 22.17 -16.78
N ASP A 372 -18.19 21.01 -16.59
CA ASP A 372 -18.83 19.78 -16.09
C ASP A 372 -19.14 19.81 -14.58
N GLY A 373 -18.96 20.94 -13.89
CA GLY A 373 -19.40 21.17 -12.53
C GLY A 373 -18.75 20.26 -11.47
N GLN A 374 -17.64 19.61 -11.80
CA GLN A 374 -16.78 19.00 -10.79
C GLN A 374 -16.14 20.14 -10.01
N GLU A 375 -16.68 20.46 -8.85
CA GLU A 375 -16.05 21.33 -7.88
C GLU A 375 -14.62 20.83 -7.68
N GLY A 376 -13.68 21.64 -8.17
CA GLY A 376 -12.27 21.36 -7.96
C GLY A 376 -11.99 21.47 -6.47
N VAL A 377 -11.62 20.39 -5.86
CA VAL A 377 -10.94 20.43 -4.57
C VAL A 377 -9.58 21.09 -4.85
N TYR A 378 -9.42 22.32 -4.39
CA TYR A 378 -8.16 23.06 -4.35
C TYR A 378 -7.39 22.66 -3.12
#